data_386cba48e169647541f3539c14ca48ea
#
_entry.id   386cba48e169647541f3539c14ca48ea
#
_cell.length_a   1.000
_cell.length_b   1.000
_cell.length_c   1.000
_cell.angle_alpha   90.00
_cell.angle_beta   90.00
_cell.angle_gamma   90.00
#
_symmetry.space_group_name_H-M   'P 1'
#
loop_
_entity.id
_entity.type
_entity.pdbx_description
1 polymer ?
#
loop_
_entity_poly.entity_id
_entity_poly.type
_entity_poly.pdbx_seq_one_letter_code
_entity_poly.pdbx_strand_id
1 'polypeptide(L)'
;MKTISKLTYVLATLCMSMHMAGAQDYREYMDAVERRNAAYLAEKYQIDIAQANTAAAAVFNDPVLSIGYGNNQDWSLQMGQSVETGISYSFSLGNVRRARINVARSEEEITRAAIDDWLRNLKADATIAWINAQEAGALAEVKRSSYESMRKVADSDSTRAALGDGSRIDAKQSRIESRALYADYLAAEADYENALQELSLYAGGLQIREVSKDDILLPIPSSSPDELVELALDNRADLRTAELSRTLSKRNQALVNASRAPEIELNAGYSYNTEVRNEIAPAPKFHGLSVGVAFPLKFSRYNKGERQAAEMAVQQAETAYEAAQQQIVSEVKQAWVSWQSARKVARECSASMLEDAGSILESRRTAYLQGDSSLLDYLMAVRVYNDTAEQCLAARSGLETATAELLRAIGL
;
A
#
# COMPACT_ATOMS: atom_id res chain seq x y z
N MET A 1 14.88 -32.31 -33.81
CA MET A 1 15.15 -32.10 -32.37
C MET A 1 14.68 -30.78 -31.77
N LYS A 2 14.20 -29.78 -32.54
CA LYS A 2 13.70 -28.49 -32.01
C LYS A 2 12.19 -28.43 -31.70
N THR A 3 11.42 -29.42 -32.12
CA THR A 3 9.96 -29.52 -31.90
C THR A 3 9.57 -30.24 -30.62
N ILE A 4 10.42 -31.12 -30.09
CA ILE A 4 10.16 -31.88 -28.86
C ILE A 4 10.38 -31.01 -27.62
N SER A 5 11.30 -30.02 -27.67
CA SER A 5 11.57 -29.07 -26.56
C SER A 5 10.42 -28.09 -26.28
N LYS A 6 9.64 -27.71 -27.29
CA LYS A 6 8.49 -26.82 -27.12
C LYS A 6 7.26 -27.52 -26.51
N LEU A 7 7.12 -28.83 -26.78
CA LEU A 7 6.01 -29.62 -26.22
C LEU A 7 6.21 -29.93 -24.73
N THR A 8 7.47 -30.14 -24.32
CA THR A 8 7.82 -30.33 -22.88
C THR A 8 7.66 -29.05 -22.06
N TYR A 9 7.91 -27.86 -22.62
CA TYR A 9 7.64 -26.61 -21.94
C TYR A 9 6.14 -26.30 -21.78
N VAL A 10 5.32 -26.62 -22.77
CA VAL A 10 3.86 -26.46 -22.72
C VAL A 10 3.24 -27.47 -21.73
N LEU A 11 3.76 -28.70 -21.65
CA LEU A 11 3.29 -29.68 -20.66
C LEU A 11 3.73 -29.32 -19.22
N ALA A 12 4.94 -28.75 -19.05
CA ALA A 12 5.42 -28.32 -17.75
C ALA A 12 4.64 -27.07 -17.21
N THR A 13 4.21 -26.17 -18.10
CA THR A 13 3.33 -25.04 -17.73
C THR A 13 1.88 -25.49 -17.48
N LEU A 14 1.42 -26.57 -18.11
CA LEU A 14 0.07 -27.10 -17.87
C LEU A 14 -0.01 -27.94 -16.57
N CYS A 15 1.09 -28.57 -16.13
CA CYS A 15 1.16 -29.30 -14.86
C CYS A 15 1.29 -28.39 -13.63
N MET A 16 1.60 -27.09 -13.78
CA MET A 16 1.68 -26.14 -12.66
C MET A 16 0.31 -25.55 -12.26
N SER A 17 -0.76 -25.86 -12.98
CA SER A 17 -2.12 -25.34 -12.70
C SER A 17 -3.07 -26.37 -12.05
N MET A 18 -2.60 -27.54 -11.67
CA MET A 18 -3.36 -28.45 -10.82
C MET A 18 -3.03 -28.21 -9.34
N HIS A 19 -3.36 -27.03 -8.82
CA HIS A 19 -3.53 -26.85 -7.39
C HIS A 19 -4.85 -27.52 -7.00
N MET A 20 -4.76 -28.48 -6.09
CA MET A 20 -5.88 -29.18 -5.49
C MET A 20 -6.91 -28.15 -4.99
N ALA A 21 -8.18 -28.40 -5.28
CA ALA A 21 -9.32 -27.64 -4.74
C ALA A 21 -9.48 -27.96 -3.25
N GLY A 22 -8.57 -27.42 -2.44
CA GLY A 22 -8.67 -27.34 -0.99
C GLY A 22 -8.89 -25.88 -0.59
N ALA A 23 -9.50 -25.66 0.57
CA ALA A 23 -9.59 -24.34 1.15
C ALA A 23 -8.19 -23.73 1.28
N GLN A 24 -8.03 -22.47 0.86
CA GLN A 24 -6.76 -21.78 0.92
C GLN A 24 -6.36 -21.56 2.38
N ASP A 25 -5.08 -21.81 2.71
CA ASP A 25 -4.53 -21.50 4.03
C ASP A 25 -4.11 -20.02 4.10
N TYR A 26 -4.33 -19.39 5.27
CA TYR A 26 -3.96 -18.00 5.52
C TYR A 26 -2.48 -17.70 5.22
N ARG A 27 -1.57 -18.63 5.56
CA ARG A 27 -0.12 -18.45 5.30
C ARG A 27 0.20 -18.42 3.82
N GLU A 28 -0.39 -19.33 3.04
CA GLU A 28 -0.21 -19.35 1.58
C GLU A 28 -0.76 -18.10 0.91
N TYR A 29 -1.89 -17.61 1.43
CA TYR A 29 -2.48 -16.34 0.99
C TYR A 29 -1.54 -15.17 1.26
N MET A 30 -1.03 -15.00 2.48
CA MET A 30 -0.11 -13.93 2.83
C MET A 30 1.20 -13.97 2.04
N ASP A 31 1.73 -15.17 1.77
CA ASP A 31 2.88 -15.36 0.87
C ASP A 31 2.57 -14.90 -0.57
N ALA A 32 1.35 -15.14 -1.05
CA ALA A 32 0.92 -14.67 -2.37
C ALA A 32 0.76 -13.14 -2.40
N VAL A 33 0.19 -12.53 -1.36
CA VAL A 33 0.09 -11.08 -1.20
C VAL A 33 1.47 -10.43 -1.31
N GLU A 34 2.45 -10.91 -0.58
CA GLU A 34 3.79 -10.32 -0.58
C GLU A 34 4.52 -10.50 -1.92
N ARG A 35 4.31 -11.64 -2.61
CA ARG A 35 5.06 -11.95 -3.83
C ARG A 35 4.38 -11.50 -5.11
N ARG A 36 3.05 -11.36 -5.13
CA ARG A 36 2.28 -11.17 -6.37
C ARG A 36 1.46 -9.87 -6.41
N ASN A 37 1.30 -9.18 -5.28
CA ASN A 37 0.54 -7.93 -5.29
C ASN A 37 1.17 -6.91 -6.23
N ALA A 38 0.46 -6.57 -7.31
CA ALA A 38 0.98 -5.72 -8.37
C ALA A 38 1.28 -4.29 -7.90
N ALA A 39 0.48 -3.77 -6.97
CA ALA A 39 0.69 -2.43 -6.40
C ALA A 39 1.99 -2.41 -5.56
N TYR A 40 2.20 -3.41 -4.71
CA TYR A 40 3.44 -3.53 -3.95
C TYR A 40 4.67 -3.69 -4.84
N LEU A 41 4.58 -4.53 -5.89
CA LEU A 41 5.67 -4.70 -6.84
C LEU A 41 5.98 -3.40 -7.60
N ALA A 42 4.96 -2.62 -7.94
CA ALA A 42 5.13 -1.31 -8.56
C ALA A 42 5.84 -0.32 -7.62
N GLU A 43 5.45 -0.27 -6.34
CA GLU A 43 6.09 0.58 -5.34
C GLU A 43 7.56 0.18 -5.09
N LYS A 44 7.91 -1.10 -5.16
CA LYS A 44 9.31 -1.54 -5.02
C LYS A 44 10.25 -0.93 -6.06
N TYR A 45 9.79 -0.63 -7.27
CA TYR A 45 10.62 0.05 -8.27
C TYR A 45 11.04 1.46 -7.84
N GLN A 46 10.35 2.09 -6.88
CA GLN A 46 10.77 3.38 -6.33
C GLN A 46 12.16 3.29 -5.66
N ILE A 47 12.53 2.13 -5.11
CA ILE A 47 13.87 1.89 -4.56
C ILE A 47 14.93 1.97 -5.67
N ASP A 48 14.67 1.30 -6.80
CA ASP A 48 15.59 1.30 -7.94
C ASP A 48 15.72 2.70 -8.55
N ILE A 49 14.60 3.43 -8.62
CA ILE A 49 14.57 4.83 -9.05
C ILE A 49 15.39 5.71 -8.10
N ALA A 50 15.24 5.57 -6.79
CA ALA A 50 15.99 6.33 -5.81
C ALA A 50 17.50 6.00 -5.85
N GLN A 51 17.86 4.73 -6.07
CA GLN A 51 19.25 4.33 -6.29
C GLN A 51 19.83 4.95 -7.56
N ALA A 52 19.09 4.95 -8.66
CA ALA A 52 19.49 5.60 -9.90
C ALA A 52 19.69 7.11 -9.70
N ASN A 53 18.82 7.77 -8.95
CA ASN A 53 18.95 9.18 -8.58
C ASN A 53 20.19 9.44 -7.71
N THR A 54 20.50 8.54 -6.78
CA THR A 54 21.75 8.62 -5.98
C THR A 54 22.97 8.49 -6.87
N ALA A 55 22.97 7.60 -7.86
CA ALA A 55 24.03 7.48 -8.85
C ALA A 55 24.15 8.74 -9.74
N ALA A 56 23.02 9.27 -10.19
CA ALA A 56 22.97 10.52 -10.98
C ALA A 56 23.51 11.73 -10.20
N ALA A 57 23.18 11.82 -8.89
CA ALA A 57 23.71 12.87 -8.02
C ALA A 57 25.24 12.83 -7.87
N ALA A 58 25.86 11.67 -8.14
CA ALA A 58 27.30 11.46 -8.07
C ALA A 58 28.04 11.80 -9.36
N VAL A 59 27.34 12.08 -10.46
CA VAL A 59 27.96 12.40 -11.75
C VAL A 59 28.68 13.77 -11.69
N PHE A 60 29.81 13.87 -12.34
CA PHE A 60 30.51 15.14 -12.55
C PHE A 60 29.85 15.94 -13.68
N ASN A 61 30.03 17.25 -13.67
CA ASN A 61 29.60 18.07 -14.80
C ASN A 61 30.35 17.64 -16.07
N ASP A 62 29.67 17.63 -17.20
CA ASP A 62 30.30 17.32 -18.48
C ASP A 62 31.04 18.55 -19.03
N PRO A 63 32.18 18.37 -19.74
CA PRO A 63 32.81 19.44 -20.50
C PRO A 63 31.91 19.85 -21.67
N VAL A 64 31.85 21.13 -21.93
CA VAL A 64 31.09 21.71 -23.05
C VAL A 64 32.02 22.05 -24.20
N LEU A 65 31.78 21.49 -25.38
CA LEU A 65 32.43 21.87 -26.62
C LEU A 65 31.61 22.94 -27.32
N SER A 66 32.20 24.08 -27.60
CA SER A 66 31.58 25.15 -28.36
C SER A 66 32.27 25.29 -29.72
N ILE A 67 31.50 25.48 -30.78
CA ILE A 67 31.98 25.75 -32.13
C ILE A 67 31.22 26.98 -32.62
N GLY A 68 31.93 28.00 -32.96
CA GLY A 68 31.41 29.27 -33.47
C GLY A 68 31.94 29.56 -34.87
N TYR A 69 31.14 30.14 -35.71
CA TYR A 69 31.53 30.70 -37.00
C TYR A 69 31.04 32.14 -37.08
N GLY A 70 31.96 33.05 -37.33
CA GLY A 70 31.70 34.47 -37.55
C GLY A 70 31.98 34.87 -38.98
N ASN A 71 31.07 35.58 -39.60
CA ASN A 71 31.29 36.18 -40.92
C ASN A 71 31.12 37.71 -40.79
N ASN A 72 32.24 38.41 -40.86
CA ASN A 72 32.31 39.86 -40.75
C ASN A 72 32.52 40.51 -42.12
N GLN A 73 32.30 39.80 -43.21
CA GLN A 73 32.39 40.30 -44.56
C GLN A 73 31.13 41.10 -44.94
N ASP A 74 31.11 42.37 -44.64
CA ASP A 74 30.18 43.28 -45.24
C ASP A 74 30.83 43.89 -46.52
N TRP A 75 29.99 44.26 -47.52
CA TRP A 75 30.44 44.72 -48.84
C TRP A 75 31.47 45.86 -48.83
N SER A 76 31.44 46.67 -47.77
CA SER A 76 32.35 47.81 -47.59
C SER A 76 33.48 47.58 -46.62
N LEU A 77 33.41 46.60 -45.73
CA LEU A 77 34.33 46.42 -44.59
C LEU A 77 35.35 45.30 -44.78
N GLN A 78 35.02 44.25 -45.52
CA GLN A 78 35.92 43.10 -45.81
C GLN A 78 36.75 42.64 -44.61
N MET A 79 36.04 42.46 -43.45
CA MET A 79 36.62 42.14 -42.13
C MET A 79 36.96 40.66 -41.92
N GLY A 80 36.77 39.83 -42.96
CA GLY A 80 37.11 38.41 -42.91
C GLY A 80 36.10 37.53 -42.19
N GLN A 81 36.50 36.31 -41.98
CA GLN A 81 35.70 35.27 -41.30
C GLN A 81 36.49 34.70 -40.14
N SER A 82 35.78 34.21 -39.11
CA SER A 82 36.41 33.54 -37.97
C SER A 82 35.72 32.17 -37.71
N VAL A 83 36.54 31.22 -37.33
CA VAL A 83 36.08 29.94 -36.78
C VAL A 83 36.67 29.82 -35.38
N GLU A 84 35.83 29.61 -34.43
CA GLU A 84 36.20 29.46 -33.03
C GLU A 84 35.78 28.09 -32.52
N THR A 85 36.67 27.40 -31.82
CA THR A 85 36.37 26.19 -31.10
C THR A 85 36.86 26.35 -29.68
N GLY A 86 36.03 25.93 -28.72
CA GLY A 86 36.36 26.03 -27.30
C GLY A 86 35.88 24.81 -26.53
N ILE A 87 36.60 24.48 -25.49
CA ILE A 87 36.17 23.50 -24.48
C ILE A 87 36.12 24.21 -23.14
N SER A 88 35.01 24.06 -22.43
CA SER A 88 34.88 24.56 -21.06
C SER A 88 34.51 23.44 -20.09
N TYR A 89 34.97 23.58 -18.87
CA TYR A 89 34.65 22.66 -17.78
C TYR A 89 34.39 23.43 -16.50
N SER A 90 33.19 23.22 -15.90
CA SER A 90 32.81 23.85 -14.64
C SER A 90 32.92 22.90 -13.47
N PHE A 91 33.48 23.34 -12.36
CA PHE A 91 33.55 22.60 -11.13
C PHE A 91 33.17 23.48 -9.93
N SER A 92 32.40 22.90 -9.00
CA SER A 92 31.96 23.59 -7.80
C SER A 92 33.02 23.48 -6.70
N LEU A 93 33.37 24.59 -6.09
CA LEU A 93 34.10 24.61 -4.82
C LEU A 93 33.12 24.28 -3.65
N GLY A 94 33.64 23.91 -2.48
CA GLY A 94 32.81 23.77 -1.25
C GLY A 94 32.08 22.48 -1.09
N ASN A 95 32.52 21.38 -1.73
CA ASN A 95 31.94 20.04 -1.56
C ASN A 95 30.43 19.89 -1.95
N VAL A 96 29.94 20.76 -2.85
CA VAL A 96 28.52 20.73 -3.31
C VAL A 96 28.13 19.36 -3.81
N ARG A 97 28.98 18.71 -4.62
CA ARG A 97 28.72 17.34 -5.11
C ARG A 97 28.54 16.34 -3.96
N ARG A 98 29.37 16.38 -2.93
CA ARG A 98 29.25 15.51 -1.75
C ARG A 98 27.96 15.78 -0.99
N ALA A 99 27.58 17.04 -0.84
CA ALA A 99 26.31 17.41 -0.21
C ALA A 99 25.11 16.91 -1.01
N ARG A 100 25.12 17.02 -2.35
CA ARG A 100 24.09 16.49 -3.25
C ARG A 100 23.95 14.97 -3.12
N ILE A 101 25.07 14.24 -3.09
CA ILE A 101 25.05 12.78 -2.88
C ILE A 101 24.44 12.43 -1.51
N ASN A 102 24.76 13.19 -0.46
CA ASN A 102 24.21 12.94 0.87
C ASN A 102 22.70 13.19 0.92
N VAL A 103 22.19 14.19 0.20
CA VAL A 103 20.75 14.44 0.04
C VAL A 103 20.10 13.25 -0.66
N ALA A 104 20.59 12.86 -1.84
CA ALA A 104 20.03 11.74 -2.60
C ALA A 104 20.05 10.41 -1.82
N ARG A 105 21.08 10.15 -1.02
CA ARG A 105 21.11 8.99 -0.11
C ARG A 105 20.05 9.06 0.98
N SER A 106 19.79 10.27 1.53
CA SER A 106 18.69 10.39 2.49
C SER A 106 17.33 10.12 1.85
N GLU A 107 17.12 10.57 0.62
CA GLU A 107 15.91 10.31 -0.15
C GLU A 107 15.75 8.81 -0.44
N GLU A 108 16.82 8.09 -0.76
CA GLU A 108 16.82 6.64 -0.92
C GLU A 108 16.46 5.92 0.40
N GLU A 109 17.04 6.34 1.53
CA GLU A 109 16.74 5.78 2.86
C GLU A 109 15.27 6.00 3.24
N ILE A 110 14.71 7.18 2.95
CA ILE A 110 13.29 7.51 3.16
C ILE A 110 12.40 6.62 2.30
N THR A 111 12.74 6.46 1.02
CA THR A 111 11.99 5.61 0.09
C THR A 111 11.92 4.16 0.59
N ARG A 112 13.02 3.61 1.09
CA ARG A 112 13.04 2.27 1.67
C ARG A 112 12.12 2.15 2.88
N ALA A 113 12.22 3.09 3.82
CA ALA A 113 11.38 3.09 5.02
C ALA A 113 9.89 3.28 4.67
N ALA A 114 9.57 4.09 3.66
CA ALA A 114 8.19 4.27 3.18
C ALA A 114 7.62 2.99 2.55
N ILE A 115 8.45 2.20 1.84
CA ILE A 115 8.03 0.92 1.27
C ILE A 115 7.85 -0.15 2.36
N ASP A 116 8.68 -0.15 3.41
CA ASP A 116 8.49 -1.03 4.56
C ASP A 116 7.15 -0.72 5.27
N ASP A 117 6.81 0.57 5.41
CA ASP A 117 5.51 1.00 5.95
C ASP A 117 4.34 0.58 5.05
N TRP A 118 4.51 0.74 3.74
CA TRP A 118 3.50 0.33 2.76
C TRP A 118 3.22 -1.18 2.83
N LEU A 119 4.28 -2.00 2.93
CA LEU A 119 4.14 -3.47 3.07
C LEU A 119 3.43 -3.85 4.37
N ARG A 120 3.75 -3.18 5.47
CA ARG A 120 3.07 -3.40 6.75
C ARG A 120 1.57 -3.12 6.63
N ASN A 121 1.19 -1.98 6.06
CA ASN A 121 -0.21 -1.63 5.85
C ASN A 121 -0.91 -2.62 4.91
N LEU A 122 -0.28 -3.02 3.81
CA LEU A 122 -0.80 -4.05 2.91
C LEU A 122 -1.08 -5.37 3.64
N LYS A 123 -0.15 -5.82 4.49
CA LYS A 123 -0.32 -7.06 5.26
C LYS A 123 -1.50 -6.96 6.23
N ALA A 124 -1.66 -5.84 6.91
CA ALA A 124 -2.78 -5.61 7.80
C ALA A 124 -4.11 -5.59 7.04
N ASP A 125 -4.20 -4.86 5.93
CA ASP A 125 -5.40 -4.78 5.11
C ASP A 125 -5.78 -6.16 4.52
N ALA A 126 -4.79 -6.90 4.02
CA ALA A 126 -4.98 -8.26 3.52
C ALA A 126 -5.46 -9.23 4.62
N THR A 127 -4.96 -9.07 5.85
CA THR A 127 -5.41 -9.86 7.01
C THR A 127 -6.86 -9.54 7.35
N ILE A 128 -7.24 -8.27 7.37
CA ILE A 128 -8.62 -7.84 7.63
C ILE A 128 -9.56 -8.35 6.54
N ALA A 129 -9.15 -8.27 5.27
CA ALA A 129 -9.92 -8.83 4.16
C ALA A 129 -10.14 -10.35 4.31
N TRP A 130 -9.12 -11.09 4.79
CA TRP A 130 -9.25 -12.52 5.08
C TRP A 130 -10.28 -12.79 6.19
N ILE A 131 -10.21 -12.05 7.30
CA ILE A 131 -11.16 -12.15 8.42
C ILE A 131 -12.59 -11.88 7.93
N ASN A 132 -12.79 -10.84 7.13
CA ASN A 132 -14.09 -10.51 6.55
C ASN A 132 -14.62 -11.63 5.64
N ALA A 133 -13.75 -12.26 4.85
CA ALA A 133 -14.15 -13.39 4.00
C ALA A 133 -14.53 -14.63 4.83
N GLN A 134 -13.84 -14.90 5.93
CA GLN A 134 -14.23 -15.98 6.86
C GLN A 134 -15.59 -15.70 7.50
N GLU A 135 -15.84 -14.47 7.95
CA GLU A 135 -17.13 -14.06 8.52
C GLU A 135 -18.26 -14.21 7.50
N ALA A 136 -18.07 -13.65 6.29
CA ALA A 136 -19.06 -13.72 5.21
C ALA A 136 -19.38 -15.18 4.83
N GLY A 137 -18.38 -16.04 4.74
CA GLY A 137 -18.55 -17.46 4.46
C GLY A 137 -19.32 -18.20 5.57
N ALA A 138 -19.00 -17.90 6.83
CA ALA A 138 -19.72 -18.49 7.97
C ALA A 138 -21.17 -17.99 8.04
N LEU A 139 -21.43 -16.72 7.76
CA LEU A 139 -22.76 -16.13 7.72
C LEU A 139 -23.61 -16.75 6.57
N ALA A 140 -23.03 -16.91 5.39
CA ALA A 140 -23.71 -17.55 4.26
C ALA A 140 -24.15 -18.99 4.60
N GLU A 141 -23.33 -19.74 5.34
CA GLU A 141 -23.69 -21.11 5.80
C GLU A 141 -24.83 -21.09 6.83
N VAL A 142 -24.85 -20.13 7.77
CA VAL A 142 -25.97 -19.95 8.72
C VAL A 142 -27.26 -19.64 7.98
N LYS A 143 -27.25 -18.69 7.05
CA LYS A 143 -28.43 -18.29 6.26
C LYS A 143 -28.93 -19.46 5.38
N ARG A 144 -27.99 -20.21 4.77
CA ARG A 144 -28.32 -21.44 4.02
C ARG A 144 -29.00 -22.48 4.88
N SER A 145 -28.45 -22.79 6.05
CA SER A 145 -29.03 -23.78 6.98
C SER A 145 -30.44 -23.38 7.42
N SER A 146 -30.65 -22.10 7.73
CA SER A 146 -31.97 -21.55 8.10
C SER A 146 -32.97 -21.66 6.95
N TYR A 147 -32.56 -21.32 5.72
CA TYR A 147 -33.40 -21.49 4.53
C TYR A 147 -33.77 -22.96 4.31
N GLU A 148 -32.79 -23.90 4.34
CA GLU A 148 -33.04 -25.33 4.11
C GLU A 148 -33.99 -25.91 5.16
N SER A 149 -33.86 -25.50 6.43
CA SER A 149 -34.73 -25.90 7.53
C SER A 149 -36.16 -25.38 7.34
N MET A 150 -36.30 -24.09 7.00
CA MET A 150 -37.62 -23.49 6.77
C MET A 150 -38.30 -24.04 5.50
N ARG A 151 -37.53 -24.35 4.45
CA ARG A 151 -38.04 -24.99 3.24
C ARG A 151 -38.70 -26.36 3.57
N LYS A 152 -38.05 -27.20 4.40
CA LYS A 152 -38.59 -28.49 4.83
C LYS A 152 -39.91 -28.31 5.60
N VAL A 153 -40.02 -27.28 6.45
CA VAL A 153 -41.26 -26.95 7.17
C VAL A 153 -42.34 -26.50 6.18
N ALA A 154 -42.03 -25.62 5.24
CA ALA A 154 -42.99 -25.13 4.25
C ALA A 154 -43.52 -26.25 3.33
N ASP A 155 -42.67 -27.20 2.95
CA ASP A 155 -43.07 -28.39 2.18
C ASP A 155 -43.99 -29.30 2.99
N SER A 156 -43.70 -29.51 4.29
CA SER A 156 -44.56 -30.27 5.22
C SER A 156 -45.94 -29.62 5.38
N ASP A 157 -45.95 -28.30 5.66
CA ASP A 157 -47.20 -27.54 5.83
C ASP A 157 -48.05 -27.55 4.58
N SER A 158 -47.43 -27.43 3.40
CA SER A 158 -48.13 -27.50 2.12
C SER A 158 -48.77 -28.85 1.91
N THR A 159 -48.11 -29.93 2.29
CA THR A 159 -48.62 -31.31 2.21
C THR A 159 -49.77 -31.52 3.19
N ARG A 160 -49.63 -31.12 4.46
CA ARG A 160 -50.69 -31.22 5.49
C ARG A 160 -51.93 -30.42 5.08
N ALA A 161 -51.75 -29.19 4.57
CA ALA A 161 -52.86 -28.38 4.10
C ALA A 161 -53.57 -28.98 2.88
N ALA A 162 -52.88 -29.67 1.98
CA ALA A 162 -53.47 -30.39 0.84
C ALA A 162 -54.26 -31.60 1.27
N LEU A 163 -53.83 -32.29 2.32
CA LEU A 163 -54.52 -33.43 2.92
C LEU A 163 -55.72 -33.05 3.84
N GLY A 164 -55.88 -31.76 4.12
CA GLY A 164 -56.92 -31.23 4.99
C GLY A 164 -56.58 -31.31 6.49
N ASP A 165 -55.37 -31.69 6.85
CA ASP A 165 -54.86 -31.86 8.23
C ASP A 165 -54.01 -30.66 8.71
N GLY A 166 -54.05 -29.53 8.01
CA GLY A 166 -53.26 -28.33 8.34
C GLY A 166 -53.92 -27.03 7.92
N SER A 167 -53.47 -25.93 8.52
CA SER A 167 -53.89 -24.57 8.20
C SER A 167 -53.36 -24.14 6.82
N ARG A 168 -54.29 -23.75 5.92
CA ARG A 168 -53.89 -23.15 4.62
C ARG A 168 -53.18 -21.80 4.78
N ILE A 169 -53.43 -21.10 5.89
CA ILE A 169 -52.78 -19.80 6.19
C ILE A 169 -51.34 -20.07 6.60
N ASP A 170 -51.07 -21.02 7.49
CA ASP A 170 -49.75 -21.39 7.95
C ASP A 170 -48.89 -21.90 6.77
N ALA A 171 -49.46 -22.74 5.88
CA ALA A 171 -48.79 -23.19 4.66
C ALA A 171 -48.42 -22.04 3.68
N LYS A 172 -49.21 -20.97 3.63
CA LYS A 172 -48.84 -19.77 2.84
C LYS A 172 -47.78 -18.96 3.53
N GLN A 173 -47.85 -18.81 4.84
CA GLN A 173 -46.91 -18.04 5.66
C GLN A 173 -45.55 -18.73 5.68
N SER A 174 -45.47 -20.03 5.96
CA SER A 174 -44.20 -20.77 5.94
C SER A 174 -43.50 -20.72 4.56
N ARG A 175 -44.28 -20.73 3.46
CA ARG A 175 -43.74 -20.60 2.11
C ARG A 175 -43.22 -19.18 1.82
N ILE A 176 -43.89 -18.14 2.31
CA ILE A 176 -43.39 -16.74 2.16
C ILE A 176 -42.10 -16.61 2.95
N GLU A 177 -42.04 -17.10 4.18
CA GLU A 177 -40.85 -17.03 5.03
C GLU A 177 -39.66 -17.80 4.43
N SER A 178 -39.90 -19.00 3.89
CA SER A 178 -38.87 -19.77 3.19
C SER A 178 -38.30 -19.01 2.00
N ARG A 179 -39.09 -18.23 1.29
CA ARG A 179 -38.64 -17.40 0.18
C ARG A 179 -37.84 -16.16 0.66
N ALA A 180 -38.24 -15.58 1.78
CA ALA A 180 -37.49 -14.47 2.40
C ALA A 180 -36.12 -14.97 2.85
N LEU A 181 -36.02 -16.08 3.57
CA LEU A 181 -34.75 -16.69 3.98
C LEU A 181 -33.88 -17.12 2.78
N TYR A 182 -34.49 -17.50 1.65
CA TYR A 182 -33.77 -17.80 0.44
C TYR A 182 -33.13 -16.53 -0.16
N ALA A 183 -33.84 -15.40 -0.14
CA ALA A 183 -33.30 -14.13 -0.58
C ALA A 183 -32.15 -13.67 0.33
N ASP A 184 -32.28 -13.84 1.64
CA ASP A 184 -31.19 -13.53 2.60
C ASP A 184 -29.96 -14.42 2.38
N TYR A 185 -30.16 -15.72 2.09
CA TYR A 185 -29.06 -16.61 1.73
C TYR A 185 -28.35 -16.18 0.45
N LEU A 186 -29.09 -15.84 -0.61
CA LEU A 186 -28.49 -15.37 -1.87
C LEU A 186 -27.69 -14.07 -1.69
N ALA A 187 -28.16 -13.17 -0.82
CA ALA A 187 -27.44 -11.94 -0.50
C ALA A 187 -26.12 -12.27 0.23
N ALA A 188 -26.16 -13.12 1.26
CA ALA A 188 -24.96 -13.53 2.00
C ALA A 188 -23.97 -14.33 1.14
N GLU A 189 -24.45 -15.15 0.19
CA GLU A 189 -23.62 -15.86 -0.78
C GLU A 189 -22.88 -14.87 -1.72
N ALA A 190 -23.58 -13.85 -2.20
CA ALA A 190 -22.99 -12.81 -3.03
C ALA A 190 -21.95 -11.99 -2.25
N ASP A 191 -22.21 -11.68 -0.98
CA ASP A 191 -21.23 -10.98 -0.12
C ASP A 191 -19.97 -11.82 0.09
N TYR A 192 -20.11 -13.14 0.28
CA TYR A 192 -18.97 -14.04 0.37
C TYR A 192 -18.18 -14.11 -0.93
N GLU A 193 -18.85 -14.22 -2.09
CA GLU A 193 -18.18 -14.19 -3.39
C GLU A 193 -17.43 -12.88 -3.63
N ASN A 194 -18.00 -11.74 -3.23
CA ASN A 194 -17.34 -10.44 -3.30
C ASN A 194 -16.09 -10.40 -2.41
N ALA A 195 -16.16 -10.91 -1.19
CA ALA A 195 -15.02 -11.00 -0.30
C ALA A 195 -13.90 -11.88 -0.87
N LEU A 196 -14.23 -13.00 -1.52
CA LEU A 196 -13.25 -13.84 -2.23
C LEU A 196 -12.59 -13.12 -3.40
N GLN A 197 -13.31 -12.26 -4.13
CA GLN A 197 -12.73 -11.42 -5.18
C GLN A 197 -11.78 -10.37 -4.61
N GLU A 198 -12.10 -9.79 -3.46
CA GLU A 198 -11.22 -8.86 -2.76
C GLU A 198 -9.91 -9.55 -2.35
N LEU A 199 -9.98 -10.75 -1.76
CA LEU A 199 -8.78 -11.56 -1.47
C LEU A 199 -7.95 -11.84 -2.73
N SER A 200 -8.62 -12.18 -3.84
CA SER A 200 -7.96 -12.41 -5.13
C SER A 200 -7.19 -11.17 -5.61
N LEU A 201 -7.76 -9.97 -5.39
CA LEU A 201 -7.11 -8.71 -5.73
C LEU A 201 -5.81 -8.51 -4.91
N TYR A 202 -5.87 -8.69 -3.59
CA TYR A 202 -4.69 -8.60 -2.74
C TYR A 202 -3.62 -9.63 -3.11
N ALA A 203 -4.01 -10.84 -3.46
CA ALA A 203 -3.11 -11.93 -3.84
C ALA A 203 -2.63 -11.86 -5.32
N GLY A 204 -2.80 -10.70 -5.98
CA GLY A 204 -2.31 -10.49 -7.35
C GLY A 204 -3.03 -11.33 -8.41
N GLY A 205 -4.34 -11.53 -8.27
CA GLY A 205 -5.17 -12.26 -9.20
C GLY A 205 -5.20 -13.79 -8.99
N LEU A 206 -4.69 -14.27 -7.86
CA LEU A 206 -4.82 -15.67 -7.48
C LEU A 206 -6.30 -16.00 -7.26
N GLN A 207 -6.84 -16.99 -7.97
CA GLN A 207 -8.21 -17.41 -7.78
C GLN A 207 -8.38 -18.14 -6.44
N ILE A 208 -9.10 -17.50 -5.51
CA ILE A 208 -9.46 -18.04 -4.21
C ILE A 208 -10.94 -18.44 -4.28
N ARG A 209 -11.24 -19.71 -4.01
CA ARG A 209 -12.59 -20.25 -4.09
C ARG A 209 -13.22 -20.51 -2.73
N GLU A 210 -12.40 -20.73 -1.75
CA GLU A 210 -12.82 -21.02 -0.38
C GLU A 210 -11.68 -20.66 0.56
N VAL A 211 -12.00 -20.10 1.72
CA VAL A 211 -11.06 -19.80 2.80
C VAL A 211 -11.12 -20.88 3.88
N SER A 212 -9.98 -21.16 4.50
CA SER A 212 -9.91 -22.05 5.66
C SER A 212 -10.79 -21.52 6.79
N LYS A 213 -11.45 -22.43 7.51
CA LYS A 213 -12.26 -22.11 8.70
C LYS A 213 -11.42 -22.02 9.98
N ASP A 214 -10.11 -22.28 9.87
CA ASP A 214 -9.21 -22.25 11.01
C ASP A 214 -9.00 -20.84 11.52
N ASP A 215 -8.90 -20.69 12.84
CA ASP A 215 -8.63 -19.40 13.47
C ASP A 215 -7.26 -18.88 13.07
N ILE A 216 -7.20 -17.60 12.75
CA ILE A 216 -5.93 -16.91 12.53
C ILE A 216 -5.30 -16.69 13.89
N LEU A 217 -4.19 -17.40 14.17
CA LEU A 217 -3.42 -17.20 15.38
C LEU A 217 -2.57 -15.93 15.25
N LEU A 218 -3.18 -14.77 15.49
CA LEU A 218 -2.44 -13.52 15.57
C LEU A 218 -1.76 -13.43 16.95
N PRO A 219 -0.46 -13.13 17.01
CA PRO A 219 0.25 -13.03 18.29
C PRO A 219 -0.25 -11.79 19.04
N ILE A 220 -0.94 -12.00 20.15
CA ILE A 220 -1.42 -10.90 20.99
C ILE A 220 -0.32 -10.59 22.01
N PRO A 221 0.26 -9.38 21.99
CA PRO A 221 1.20 -8.99 23.05
C PRO A 221 0.46 -8.92 24.38
N SER A 222 0.95 -9.67 25.38
CA SER A 222 0.42 -9.64 26.76
C SER A 222 0.99 -8.45 27.57
N SER A 223 1.24 -7.33 26.91
CA SER A 223 1.93 -6.16 27.43
C SER A 223 0.95 -5.07 27.88
N SER A 224 1.41 -4.17 28.72
CA SER A 224 0.66 -2.97 29.09
C SER A 224 0.57 -1.98 27.92
N PRO A 225 -0.41 -1.06 27.92
CA PRO A 225 -0.53 -0.06 26.86
C PRO A 225 0.74 0.78 26.69
N ASP A 226 1.46 1.07 27.77
CA ASP A 226 2.66 1.88 27.71
C ASP A 226 3.84 1.10 27.10
N GLU A 227 3.97 -0.21 27.40
CA GLU A 227 4.95 -1.08 26.72
C GLU A 227 4.66 -1.23 25.23
N LEU A 228 3.39 -1.27 24.83
CA LEU A 228 3.00 -1.28 23.41
C LEU A 228 3.34 0.03 22.70
N VAL A 229 3.24 1.16 23.40
CA VAL A 229 3.66 2.46 22.88
C VAL A 229 5.18 2.48 22.67
N GLU A 230 5.97 1.99 23.62
CA GLU A 230 7.43 1.89 23.45
C GLU A 230 7.79 1.00 22.26
N LEU A 231 7.15 -0.16 22.13
CA LEU A 231 7.34 -1.07 21.01
C LEU A 231 7.00 -0.42 19.67
N ALA A 232 5.92 0.38 19.60
CA ALA A 232 5.52 1.11 18.42
C ALA A 232 6.54 2.18 18.02
N LEU A 233 7.05 2.94 18.99
CA LEU A 233 8.07 3.96 18.76
C LEU A 233 9.39 3.38 18.26
N ASP A 234 9.70 2.13 18.61
CA ASP A 234 10.91 1.45 18.15
C ASP A 234 10.76 0.79 16.76
N ASN A 235 9.56 0.30 16.43
CA ASN A 235 9.37 -0.55 15.25
C ASN A 235 8.70 0.15 14.05
N ARG A 236 7.97 1.24 14.27
CA ARG A 236 7.15 1.84 13.20
C ARG A 236 8.01 2.50 12.11
N ALA A 237 7.83 2.05 10.89
CA ALA A 237 8.55 2.54 9.72
C ALA A 237 8.16 3.99 9.33
N ASP A 238 6.94 4.43 9.63
CA ASP A 238 6.51 5.82 9.40
C ASP A 238 7.23 6.80 10.36
N LEU A 239 7.48 6.43 11.62
CA LEU A 239 8.30 7.22 12.53
C LEU A 239 9.74 7.30 12.04
N ARG A 240 10.28 6.18 11.55
CA ARG A 240 11.61 6.14 10.95
C ARG A 240 11.68 7.04 9.72
N THR A 241 10.64 7.08 8.90
CA THR A 241 10.53 7.98 7.76
C THR A 241 10.54 9.45 8.20
N ALA A 242 9.85 9.80 9.28
CA ALA A 242 9.87 11.14 9.85
C ALA A 242 11.27 11.52 10.39
N GLU A 243 11.97 10.60 11.05
CA GLU A 243 13.35 10.79 11.51
C GLU A 243 14.33 11.00 10.35
N LEU A 244 14.21 10.18 9.31
CA LEU A 244 15.02 10.33 8.10
C LEU A 244 14.72 11.63 7.37
N SER A 245 13.46 12.10 7.36
CA SER A 245 13.06 13.39 6.81
C SER A 245 13.67 14.57 7.57
N ARG A 246 13.78 14.46 8.90
CA ARG A 246 14.53 15.42 9.73
C ARG A 246 16.02 15.45 9.32
N THR A 247 16.60 14.27 9.09
CA THR A 247 17.99 14.15 8.63
C THR A 247 18.18 14.74 7.21
N LEU A 248 17.24 14.47 6.30
CA LEU A 248 17.21 15.04 4.95
C LEU A 248 17.18 16.57 4.98
N SER A 249 16.33 17.16 5.83
CA SER A 249 16.25 18.62 5.96
C SER A 249 17.57 19.23 6.42
N LYS A 250 18.29 18.60 7.36
CA LYS A 250 19.63 19.00 7.79
C LYS A 250 20.67 18.87 6.66
N ARG A 251 20.58 17.80 5.85
CA ARG A 251 21.44 17.59 4.66
C ARG A 251 21.14 18.60 3.56
N ASN A 252 19.88 18.97 3.34
CA ASN A 252 19.48 20.04 2.43
C ASN A 252 19.99 21.40 2.87
N GLN A 253 19.92 21.73 4.16
CA GLN A 253 20.54 22.94 4.71
C GLN A 253 22.05 22.97 4.47
N ALA A 254 22.73 21.83 4.64
CA ALA A 254 24.14 21.70 4.33
C ALA A 254 24.44 21.89 2.83
N LEU A 255 23.59 21.39 1.93
CA LEU A 255 23.67 21.59 0.50
C LEU A 255 23.50 23.07 0.13
N VAL A 256 22.51 23.76 0.68
CA VAL A 256 22.30 25.20 0.48
C VAL A 256 23.51 25.99 0.96
N ASN A 257 24.10 25.62 2.09
CA ASN A 257 25.33 26.27 2.58
C ASN A 257 26.53 25.98 1.69
N ALA A 258 26.69 24.74 1.19
CA ALA A 258 27.78 24.38 0.26
C ALA A 258 27.65 25.10 -1.09
N SER A 259 26.45 25.29 -1.61
CA SER A 259 26.15 25.98 -2.88
C SER A 259 26.47 27.47 -2.87
N ARG A 260 26.82 28.03 -1.70
CA ARG A 260 27.35 29.39 -1.60
C ARG A 260 28.77 29.53 -2.15
N ALA A 261 29.52 28.43 -2.16
CA ALA A 261 30.86 28.45 -2.77
C ALA A 261 30.75 28.78 -4.27
N PRO A 262 31.72 29.55 -4.82
CA PRO A 262 31.70 29.85 -6.25
C PRO A 262 31.92 28.60 -7.08
N GLU A 263 31.31 28.56 -8.23
CA GLU A 263 31.61 27.63 -9.30
C GLU A 263 32.70 28.24 -10.18
N ILE A 264 33.73 27.47 -10.50
CA ILE A 264 34.83 27.92 -11.35
C ILE A 264 34.66 27.21 -12.69
N GLU A 265 34.68 28.00 -13.77
CA GLU A 265 34.72 27.49 -15.13
C GLU A 265 36.11 27.74 -15.72
N LEU A 266 36.76 26.69 -16.16
CA LEU A 266 37.96 26.73 -16.94
C LEU A 266 37.58 26.62 -18.41
N ASN A 267 38.10 27.50 -19.25
CA ASN A 267 37.89 27.45 -20.69
C ASN A 267 39.22 27.50 -21.43
N ALA A 268 39.29 26.77 -22.54
CA ALA A 268 40.38 26.82 -23.49
C ALA A 268 39.78 26.88 -24.90
N GLY A 269 40.30 27.78 -25.70
CA GLY A 269 39.77 28.02 -27.05
C GLY A 269 40.85 28.14 -28.08
N TYR A 270 40.48 27.81 -29.30
CA TYR A 270 41.29 28.04 -30.51
C TYR A 270 40.43 28.80 -31.51
N SER A 271 41.03 29.86 -32.09
CA SER A 271 40.37 30.64 -33.11
C SER A 271 41.24 30.69 -34.39
N TYR A 272 40.57 30.56 -35.50
CA TYR A 272 41.18 30.80 -36.81
C TYR A 272 40.49 31.99 -37.46
N ASN A 273 41.24 33.02 -37.79
CA ASN A 273 40.77 34.24 -38.46
C ASN A 273 41.34 34.29 -39.87
N THR A 274 40.48 34.47 -40.85
CA THR A 274 40.89 34.65 -42.25
C THR A 274 41.51 36.05 -42.49
N GLU A 275 42.13 36.22 -43.61
CA GLU A 275 42.69 37.50 -44.01
C GLU A 275 41.65 38.63 -44.05
N VAL A 276 41.95 39.75 -43.44
CA VAL A 276 41.16 40.99 -43.51
C VAL A 276 41.70 41.84 -44.65
N ARG A 277 40.86 42.09 -45.65
CA ARG A 277 41.25 42.88 -46.86
C ARG A 277 40.75 44.32 -46.83
N ASN A 278 40.45 44.81 -45.65
CA ASN A 278 40.00 46.17 -45.44
C ASN A 278 41.12 47.14 -45.78
N GLU A 279 40.86 48.21 -46.56
CA GLU A 279 41.85 49.20 -46.99
C GLU A 279 42.36 50.01 -45.81
N ILE A 280 41.58 50.16 -44.73
CA ILE A 280 41.98 51.01 -43.58
C ILE A 280 42.90 50.24 -42.63
N ALA A 281 42.63 48.91 -42.42
CA ALA A 281 43.35 48.08 -41.47
C ALA A 281 43.49 46.63 -41.98
N PRO A 282 44.27 46.36 -43.02
CA PRO A 282 44.50 45.01 -43.51
C PRO A 282 45.26 44.18 -42.49
N ALA A 283 44.85 42.90 -42.32
CA ALA A 283 45.53 42.00 -41.41
C ALA A 283 45.71 40.62 -42.06
N PRO A 284 46.84 39.92 -41.86
CA PRO A 284 47.00 38.56 -42.35
C PRO A 284 46.21 37.62 -41.59
N LYS A 285 45.93 36.38 -42.14
CA LYS A 285 45.32 35.27 -41.40
C LYS A 285 46.15 34.94 -40.17
N PHE A 286 45.46 34.64 -39.07
CA PHE A 286 46.15 34.28 -37.83
C PHE A 286 45.37 33.23 -37.02
N HIS A 287 46.11 32.55 -36.16
CA HIS A 287 45.62 31.58 -35.22
C HIS A 287 45.70 32.16 -33.81
N GLY A 288 44.65 32.02 -33.03
CA GLY A 288 44.61 32.46 -31.65
C GLY A 288 44.42 31.26 -30.72
N LEU A 289 45.10 31.25 -29.60
CA LEU A 289 44.86 30.36 -28.47
C LEU A 289 44.42 31.22 -27.30
N SER A 290 43.36 30.77 -26.63
CA SER A 290 42.82 31.43 -25.43
C SER A 290 42.70 30.44 -24.29
N VAL A 291 43.07 30.87 -23.10
CA VAL A 291 42.80 30.15 -21.85
C VAL A 291 42.20 31.16 -20.90
N GLY A 292 41.11 30.79 -20.27
CA GLY A 292 40.41 31.69 -19.36
C GLY A 292 39.82 30.95 -18.16
N VAL A 293 39.55 31.74 -17.14
CA VAL A 293 38.85 31.29 -15.92
C VAL A 293 37.68 32.23 -15.73
N ALA A 294 36.48 31.66 -15.59
CA ALA A 294 35.28 32.42 -15.25
C ALA A 294 34.75 31.97 -13.90
N PHE A 295 34.25 32.89 -13.12
CA PHE A 295 33.59 32.64 -11.88
C PHE A 295 32.48 33.65 -11.64
N PRO A 296 31.29 33.22 -11.16
CA PRO A 296 30.18 34.12 -10.91
C PRO A 296 30.46 34.96 -9.66
N LEU A 297 30.31 36.27 -9.79
CA LEU A 297 30.39 37.20 -8.67
C LEU A 297 29.01 37.28 -8.00
N LYS A 298 28.81 36.56 -6.88
CA LYS A 298 27.55 36.51 -6.15
C LYS A 298 27.39 37.76 -5.29
N PHE A 299 26.95 38.91 -5.87
CA PHE A 299 26.72 40.17 -5.16
C PHE A 299 25.40 40.19 -4.36
N SER A 300 24.42 39.37 -4.69
CA SER A 300 23.10 39.35 -4.05
C SER A 300 23.11 38.56 -2.74
N ARG A 301 23.40 39.23 -1.64
CA ARG A 301 23.21 38.81 -0.22
C ARG A 301 23.42 37.29 0.09
N TYR A 302 24.26 36.58 -0.68
CA TYR A 302 24.63 35.17 -0.47
C TYR A 302 23.42 34.21 -0.22
N ASN A 303 22.39 34.33 -1.05
CA ASN A 303 21.17 33.49 -0.92
C ASN A 303 20.55 33.50 0.48
N LYS A 304 20.44 34.70 1.10
CA LYS A 304 19.93 34.83 2.46
C LYS A 304 18.53 34.17 2.61
N GLY A 305 17.67 34.34 1.59
CA GLY A 305 16.32 33.74 1.58
C GLY A 305 16.34 32.23 1.57
N GLU A 306 17.18 31.62 0.72
CA GLU A 306 17.31 30.14 0.65
C GLU A 306 17.83 29.55 1.97
N ARG A 307 18.80 30.21 2.59
CA ARG A 307 19.29 29.80 3.91
C ARG A 307 18.20 29.86 4.97
N GLN A 308 17.48 30.96 5.02
CA GLN A 308 16.39 31.13 5.98
C GLN A 308 15.28 30.07 5.73
N ALA A 309 14.95 29.80 4.47
CA ALA A 309 14.00 28.75 4.12
C ALA A 309 14.50 27.37 4.58
N ALA A 310 15.79 27.04 4.35
CA ALA A 310 16.37 25.79 4.79
C ALA A 310 16.41 25.65 6.32
N GLU A 311 16.67 26.75 7.05
CA GLU A 311 16.60 26.78 8.51
C GLU A 311 15.16 26.51 9.02
N MET A 312 14.17 27.14 8.40
CA MET A 312 12.76 26.89 8.73
C MET A 312 12.32 25.46 8.38
N ALA A 313 12.81 24.90 7.27
CA ALA A 313 12.54 23.54 6.88
C ALA A 313 13.09 22.52 7.91
N VAL A 314 14.24 22.79 8.53
CA VAL A 314 14.75 21.96 9.63
C VAL A 314 13.83 22.02 10.84
N GLN A 315 13.38 23.22 11.23
CA GLN A 315 12.44 23.37 12.35
C GLN A 315 11.09 22.71 12.06
N GLN A 316 10.59 22.86 10.84
CA GLN A 316 9.37 22.17 10.40
C GLN A 316 9.51 20.65 10.51
N ALA A 317 10.62 20.07 10.06
CA ALA A 317 10.85 18.63 10.13
C ALA A 317 11.02 18.13 11.58
N GLU A 318 11.58 18.92 12.46
CA GLU A 318 11.66 18.60 13.91
C GLU A 318 10.26 18.53 14.53
N THR A 319 9.44 19.58 14.31
CA THR A 319 8.04 19.61 14.80
C THR A 319 7.20 18.50 14.18
N ALA A 320 7.40 18.15 12.91
CA ALA A 320 6.72 17.05 12.24
C ALA A 320 7.08 15.69 12.87
N TYR A 321 8.33 15.49 13.26
CA TYR A 321 8.76 14.29 13.96
C TYR A 321 8.09 14.17 15.34
N GLU A 322 8.04 15.26 16.13
CA GLU A 322 7.34 15.28 17.42
C GLU A 322 5.84 15.01 17.24
N ALA A 323 5.22 15.58 16.22
CA ALA A 323 3.81 15.33 15.90
C ALA A 323 3.57 13.86 15.53
N ALA A 324 4.47 13.23 14.74
CA ALA A 324 4.39 11.81 14.40
C ALA A 324 4.48 10.92 15.65
N GLN A 325 5.37 11.24 16.60
CA GLN A 325 5.44 10.51 17.88
C GLN A 325 4.12 10.60 18.67
N GLN A 326 3.54 11.79 18.78
CA GLN A 326 2.26 11.99 19.48
C GLN A 326 1.12 11.25 18.79
N GLN A 327 1.10 11.25 17.46
CA GLN A 327 0.11 10.53 16.66
C GLN A 327 0.19 9.03 16.94
N ILE A 328 1.39 8.45 16.92
CA ILE A 328 1.62 7.01 17.21
C ILE A 328 1.14 6.66 18.61
N VAL A 329 1.47 7.46 19.62
CA VAL A 329 1.00 7.24 21.00
C VAL A 329 -0.53 7.22 21.05
N SER A 330 -1.18 8.13 20.34
CA SER A 330 -2.65 8.21 20.28
C SER A 330 -3.25 6.99 19.57
N GLU A 331 -2.71 6.60 18.42
CA GLU A 331 -3.16 5.46 17.63
C GLU A 331 -3.05 4.14 18.40
N VAL A 332 -1.91 3.88 19.05
CA VAL A 332 -1.73 2.67 19.86
C VAL A 332 -2.72 2.63 21.02
N LYS A 333 -2.93 3.74 21.73
CA LYS A 333 -3.89 3.79 22.83
C LYS A 333 -5.33 3.61 22.36
N GLN A 334 -5.70 4.15 21.21
CA GLN A 334 -7.02 3.96 20.60
C GLN A 334 -7.21 2.50 20.15
N ALA A 335 -6.24 1.91 19.47
CA ALA A 335 -6.28 0.52 19.05
C ALA A 335 -6.38 -0.43 20.25
N TRP A 336 -5.65 -0.16 21.32
CA TRP A 336 -5.75 -0.92 22.57
C TRP A 336 -7.14 -0.86 23.19
N VAL A 337 -7.76 0.32 23.28
CA VAL A 337 -9.12 0.47 23.82
C VAL A 337 -10.13 -0.29 22.95
N SER A 338 -10.02 -0.17 21.63
CA SER A 338 -10.87 -0.90 20.67
C SER A 338 -10.71 -2.41 20.82
N TRP A 339 -9.49 -2.91 20.92
CA TRP A 339 -9.22 -4.32 21.14
C TRP A 339 -9.78 -4.83 22.47
N GLN A 340 -9.61 -4.07 23.56
CA GLN A 340 -10.20 -4.44 24.85
C GLN A 340 -11.74 -4.52 24.79
N SER A 341 -12.37 -3.59 24.09
CA SER A 341 -13.83 -3.58 23.90
C SER A 341 -14.26 -4.80 23.09
N ALA A 342 -13.63 -5.04 21.94
CA ALA A 342 -13.92 -6.20 21.09
C ALA A 342 -13.73 -7.52 21.84
N ARG A 343 -12.68 -7.63 22.67
CA ARG A 343 -12.44 -8.80 23.53
C ARG A 343 -13.54 -9.04 24.55
N LYS A 344 -14.11 -7.98 25.13
CA LYS A 344 -15.25 -8.10 26.05
C LYS A 344 -16.48 -8.58 25.31
N VAL A 345 -16.81 -7.98 24.15
CA VAL A 345 -17.95 -8.38 23.32
C VAL A 345 -17.83 -9.84 22.89
N ALA A 346 -16.66 -10.25 22.39
CA ALA A 346 -16.43 -11.65 21.98
C ALA A 346 -16.55 -12.66 23.13
N ARG A 347 -16.28 -12.26 24.37
CA ARG A 347 -16.48 -13.11 25.55
C ARG A 347 -17.94 -13.28 25.91
N GLU A 348 -18.76 -12.25 25.76
CA GLU A 348 -20.20 -12.31 26.00
C GLU A 348 -20.92 -13.16 24.93
N CYS A 349 -20.47 -13.06 23.67
CA CYS A 349 -20.91 -13.92 22.57
C CYS A 349 -20.20 -15.28 22.62
N SER A 350 -20.44 -16.02 23.73
CA SER A 350 -19.81 -17.32 23.96
C SER A 350 -20.44 -18.43 23.13
N ALA A 351 -19.69 -19.53 22.94
CA ALA A 351 -20.20 -20.72 22.27
C ALA A 351 -21.52 -21.26 22.93
N SER A 352 -21.67 -21.10 24.26
CA SER A 352 -22.87 -21.47 24.97
C SER A 352 -24.12 -20.69 24.54
N MET A 353 -23.97 -19.39 24.23
CA MET A 353 -25.13 -18.58 23.76
C MET A 353 -25.65 -19.08 22.40
N LEU A 354 -24.76 -19.47 21.51
CA LEU A 354 -25.13 -20.03 20.20
C LEU A 354 -25.73 -21.46 20.35
N GLU A 355 -25.18 -22.29 21.25
CA GLU A 355 -25.74 -23.62 21.60
C GLU A 355 -27.13 -23.50 22.18
N ASP A 356 -27.35 -22.58 23.12
CA ASP A 356 -28.65 -22.33 23.71
C ASP A 356 -29.68 -21.89 22.66
N ALA A 357 -29.32 -20.94 21.79
CA ALA A 357 -30.18 -20.50 20.69
C ALA A 357 -30.50 -21.64 19.72
N GLY A 358 -29.52 -22.49 19.40
CA GLY A 358 -29.67 -23.67 18.56
C GLY A 358 -30.60 -24.73 19.21
N SER A 359 -30.45 -24.97 20.51
CA SER A 359 -31.28 -25.91 21.27
C SER A 359 -32.74 -25.43 21.35
N ILE A 360 -32.95 -24.12 21.55
CA ILE A 360 -34.30 -23.51 21.52
C ILE A 360 -34.91 -23.66 20.13
N LEU A 361 -34.18 -23.38 19.08
CA LEU A 361 -34.65 -23.51 17.69
C LEU A 361 -35.10 -24.96 17.41
N GLU A 362 -34.27 -25.97 17.74
CA GLU A 362 -34.60 -27.37 17.45
C GLU A 362 -35.78 -27.87 18.32
N SER A 363 -35.86 -27.42 19.57
CA SER A 363 -37.01 -27.73 20.44
C SER A 363 -38.30 -27.13 19.87
N ARG A 364 -38.30 -25.88 19.44
CA ARG A 364 -39.46 -25.21 18.84
C ARG A 364 -39.85 -25.83 17.49
N ARG A 365 -38.88 -26.23 16.69
CA ARG A 365 -39.09 -26.93 15.43
C ARG A 365 -39.82 -28.29 15.68
N THR A 366 -39.33 -29.06 16.63
CA THR A 366 -39.91 -30.35 16.97
C THR A 366 -41.34 -30.20 17.50
N ALA A 367 -41.56 -29.26 18.43
CA ALA A 367 -42.89 -28.98 18.97
C ALA A 367 -43.89 -28.54 17.87
N TYR A 368 -43.43 -27.69 16.92
CA TYR A 368 -44.24 -27.26 15.79
C TYR A 368 -44.63 -28.44 14.87
N LEU A 369 -43.67 -29.29 14.52
CA LEU A 369 -43.93 -30.48 13.70
C LEU A 369 -44.88 -31.49 14.36
N GLN A 370 -44.92 -31.55 15.70
CA GLN A 370 -45.82 -32.38 16.49
C GLN A 370 -47.22 -31.73 16.69
N GLY A 371 -47.35 -30.44 16.38
CA GLY A 371 -48.57 -29.68 16.55
C GLY A 371 -48.75 -29.07 17.96
N ASP A 372 -47.71 -29.13 18.79
CA ASP A 372 -47.70 -28.63 20.18
C ASP A 372 -47.27 -27.13 20.29
N SER A 373 -46.89 -26.50 19.18
CA SER A 373 -46.47 -25.10 19.14
C SER A 373 -46.99 -24.41 17.87
N SER A 374 -47.12 -23.08 17.91
CA SER A 374 -47.55 -22.29 16.75
C SER A 374 -46.43 -22.09 15.76
N LEU A 375 -46.75 -21.83 14.47
CA LEU A 375 -45.78 -21.41 13.46
C LEU A 375 -45.05 -20.15 13.90
N LEU A 376 -45.75 -19.20 14.56
CA LEU A 376 -45.18 -17.96 15.05
C LEU A 376 -44.03 -18.21 16.05
N ASP A 377 -44.24 -19.13 17.01
CA ASP A 377 -43.18 -19.46 17.99
C ASP A 377 -41.94 -20.05 17.33
N TYR A 378 -42.13 -20.89 16.30
CA TYR A 378 -41.01 -21.42 15.51
C TYR A 378 -40.29 -20.33 14.73
N LEU A 379 -41.02 -19.44 14.04
CA LEU A 379 -40.43 -18.32 13.30
C LEU A 379 -39.66 -17.36 14.20
N MET A 380 -40.17 -17.09 15.40
CA MET A 380 -39.44 -16.31 16.41
C MET A 380 -38.12 -16.99 16.82
N ALA A 381 -38.13 -18.31 17.01
CA ALA A 381 -36.92 -19.06 17.34
C ALA A 381 -35.89 -19.05 16.18
N VAL A 382 -36.34 -19.16 14.93
CA VAL A 382 -35.48 -19.01 13.73
C VAL A 382 -34.82 -17.64 13.72
N ARG A 383 -35.59 -16.59 13.96
CA ARG A 383 -35.07 -15.23 13.99
C ARG A 383 -34.04 -15.03 15.09
N VAL A 384 -34.36 -15.44 16.34
CA VAL A 384 -33.43 -15.33 17.47
C VAL A 384 -32.15 -16.09 17.21
N TYR A 385 -32.22 -17.29 16.62
CA TYR A 385 -31.01 -18.04 16.26
C TYR A 385 -30.18 -17.32 15.23
N ASN A 386 -30.76 -16.80 14.13
CA ASN A 386 -30.05 -16.08 13.09
C ASN A 386 -29.41 -14.81 13.62
N ASP A 387 -30.15 -14.00 14.39
CA ASP A 387 -29.63 -12.76 14.99
C ASP A 387 -28.46 -13.04 15.95
N THR A 388 -28.59 -14.11 16.76
CA THR A 388 -27.53 -14.56 17.69
C THR A 388 -26.31 -15.05 16.94
N ALA A 389 -26.48 -15.86 15.89
CA ALA A 389 -25.38 -16.37 15.09
C ALA A 389 -24.63 -15.22 14.39
N GLU A 390 -25.36 -14.28 13.80
CA GLU A 390 -24.78 -13.09 13.16
C GLU A 390 -24.00 -12.23 14.17
N GLN A 391 -24.56 -11.97 15.35
CA GLN A 391 -23.88 -11.22 16.41
C GLN A 391 -22.61 -11.93 16.90
N CYS A 392 -22.63 -13.26 17.06
CA CYS A 392 -21.46 -14.01 17.51
C CYS A 392 -20.35 -14.06 16.44
N LEU A 393 -20.72 -14.20 15.17
CA LEU A 393 -19.76 -14.12 14.06
C LEU A 393 -19.12 -12.73 14.00
N ALA A 394 -19.93 -11.67 14.02
CA ALA A 394 -19.43 -10.29 14.02
C ALA A 394 -18.59 -9.96 15.26
N ALA A 395 -18.90 -10.51 16.42
CA ALA A 395 -18.11 -10.33 17.64
C ALA A 395 -16.73 -11.00 17.53
N ARG A 396 -16.66 -12.19 16.91
CA ARG A 396 -15.42 -12.93 16.67
C ARG A 396 -14.55 -12.20 15.65
N SER A 397 -15.08 -11.90 14.47
CA SER A 397 -14.36 -11.19 13.42
C SER A 397 -13.93 -9.81 13.88
N GLY A 398 -14.77 -9.11 14.66
CA GLY A 398 -14.44 -7.83 15.27
C GLY A 398 -13.26 -7.91 16.24
N LEU A 399 -13.11 -8.99 17.01
CA LEU A 399 -11.92 -9.20 17.85
C LEU A 399 -10.67 -9.47 17.01
N GLU A 400 -10.77 -10.31 15.99
CA GLU A 400 -9.67 -10.64 15.10
C GLU A 400 -9.21 -9.39 14.34
N THR A 401 -10.13 -8.59 13.80
CA THR A 401 -9.86 -7.30 13.16
C THR A 401 -9.22 -6.30 14.11
N ALA A 402 -9.75 -6.15 15.33
CA ALA A 402 -9.16 -5.25 16.32
C ALA A 402 -7.75 -5.73 16.75
N THR A 403 -7.47 -7.03 16.69
CA THR A 403 -6.13 -7.58 16.93
C THR A 403 -5.18 -7.23 15.79
N ALA A 404 -5.62 -7.39 14.53
CA ALA A 404 -4.83 -7.00 13.36
C ALA A 404 -4.52 -5.49 13.35
N GLU A 405 -5.50 -4.66 13.71
CA GLU A 405 -5.33 -3.21 13.84
C GLU A 405 -4.37 -2.82 14.98
N LEU A 406 -4.42 -3.52 16.10
CA LEU A 406 -3.47 -3.31 17.19
C LEU A 406 -2.05 -3.68 16.76
N LEU A 407 -1.88 -4.81 16.08
CA LEU A 407 -0.58 -5.23 15.53
C LEU A 407 -0.05 -4.20 14.53
N ARG A 408 -0.91 -3.71 13.63
CA ARG A 408 -0.58 -2.61 12.71
C ARG A 408 -0.12 -1.36 13.46
N ALA A 409 -0.84 -0.97 14.51
CA ALA A 409 -0.54 0.22 15.30
C ALA A 409 0.81 0.12 16.02
N ILE A 410 1.24 -1.06 16.43
CA ILE A 410 2.55 -1.28 17.10
C ILE A 410 3.69 -1.61 16.14
N GLY A 411 3.42 -1.66 14.83
CA GLY A 411 4.46 -1.86 13.82
C GLY A 411 4.84 -3.32 13.55
N LEU A 412 3.96 -4.28 13.84
CA LEU A 412 4.16 -5.71 13.62
C LEU A 412 3.34 -6.24 12.44
#